data_1cdb945c6d88c56081e6d97d0ef64281
#
_entry.id   1cdb945c6d88c56081e6d97d0ef64281
#
_cell.length_a   1.000
_cell.length_b   1.000
_cell.length_c   1.000
_cell.angle_alpha   90.00
_cell.angle_beta   90.00
_cell.angle_gamma   90.00
#
_symmetry.space_group_name_H-M   'P 1'
#
loop_
_entity.id
_entity.type
_entity.pdbx_description
1 polymer ?
#
loop_
_entity_poly.entity_id
_entity_poly.type
_entity_poly.pdbx_seq_one_letter_code
_entity_poly.pdbx_strand_id
1 'polypeptide(L)'
;HADHFGGVLGVLTPTEVAQRKIPIVAPEGFMEEATSENIMVGTAMARRSLYQFGRDLPRNAKGNVDTGLGKDVAYGTIGITAPNLLIEKAVHPASVDGVNFVFYNVPGAECPAEMTFSIPEKKLYDGAENMSQQMHNLLPVRGAKVRDALRWSNYMEQALEQTKGAEI
;
A
#
# COMPACT_ATOMS: atom_id res chain seq x y z
N HIS A 1 3.73 -0.57 -1.69
CA HIS A 1 4.86 0.20 -1.15
C HIS A 1 5.26 -0.30 0.23
N ALA A 2 6.52 -0.06 0.68
CA ALA A 2 7.08 -0.63 1.91
C ALA A 2 6.42 -0.10 3.19
N ASP A 3 5.89 1.08 3.19
CA ASP A 3 5.12 1.69 4.27
C ASP A 3 3.78 0.99 4.54
N HIS A 4 3.32 0.15 3.60
CA HIS A 4 2.10 -0.65 3.77
C HIS A 4 2.40 -2.10 4.20
N PHE A 5 3.47 -2.71 3.71
CA PHE A 5 3.77 -4.12 4.01
C PHE A 5 4.99 -4.34 4.93
N GLY A 6 5.86 -3.34 5.04
CA GLY A 6 7.18 -3.51 5.66
C GLY A 6 7.16 -3.88 7.14
N GLY A 7 6.05 -3.63 7.83
CA GLY A 7 5.85 -3.97 9.24
C GLY A 7 5.33 -5.38 9.51
N VAL A 8 5.15 -6.22 8.51
CA VAL A 8 4.51 -7.55 8.65
C VAL A 8 5.16 -8.43 9.72
N LEU A 9 6.49 -8.43 9.85
CA LEU A 9 7.21 -9.20 10.86
C LEU A 9 7.17 -8.60 12.27
N GLY A 10 6.59 -7.40 12.43
CA GLY A 10 6.22 -6.84 13.73
C GLY A 10 4.90 -7.36 14.27
N VAL A 11 4.08 -7.96 13.40
CA VAL A 11 2.77 -8.54 13.74
C VAL A 11 2.84 -10.05 13.74
N LEU A 12 3.58 -10.66 12.82
CA LEU A 12 3.71 -12.11 12.65
C LEU A 12 5.13 -12.57 12.93
N THR A 13 5.26 -13.62 13.74
CA THR A 13 6.54 -14.29 13.89
C THR A 13 6.91 -15.12 12.65
N PRO A 14 8.20 -15.36 12.37
CA PRO A 14 8.62 -16.24 11.28
C PRO A 14 7.98 -17.65 11.35
N THR A 15 7.72 -18.14 12.56
CA THR A 15 7.06 -19.44 12.77
C THR A 15 5.60 -19.43 12.31
N GLU A 16 4.84 -18.38 12.66
CA GLU A 16 3.45 -18.22 12.22
C GLU A 16 3.34 -18.09 10.72
N VAL A 17 4.25 -17.31 10.12
CA VAL A 17 4.36 -17.20 8.67
C VAL A 17 4.63 -18.57 8.02
N ALA A 18 5.60 -19.33 8.54
CA ALA A 18 5.93 -20.66 8.02
C ALA A 18 4.77 -21.65 8.14
N GLN A 19 3.98 -21.56 9.20
CA GLN A 19 2.81 -22.40 9.42
C GLN A 19 1.60 -22.04 8.55
N ARG A 20 1.61 -20.88 7.90
CA ARG A 20 0.54 -20.36 7.03
C ARG A 20 -0.85 -20.35 7.69
N LYS A 21 -0.92 -20.22 9.00
CA LYS A 21 -2.18 -20.23 9.75
C LYS A 21 -2.94 -18.92 9.64
N ILE A 22 -2.21 -17.83 9.41
CA ILE A 22 -2.78 -16.49 9.28
C ILE A 22 -2.77 -16.11 7.80
N PRO A 23 -3.89 -15.70 7.21
CA PRO A 23 -3.93 -15.22 5.84
C PRO A 23 -3.10 -13.95 5.67
N ILE A 24 -2.17 -13.97 4.73
CA ILE A 24 -1.44 -12.81 4.25
C ILE A 24 -1.97 -12.55 2.85
N VAL A 25 -2.81 -11.52 2.74
CA VAL A 25 -3.53 -11.19 1.52
C VAL A 25 -2.76 -10.13 0.76
N ALA A 26 -2.56 -10.33 -0.54
CA ALA A 26 -1.96 -9.32 -1.41
C ALA A 26 -2.46 -9.46 -2.84
N PRO A 27 -2.39 -8.38 -3.66
CA PRO A 27 -2.73 -8.45 -5.07
C PRO A 27 -1.71 -9.29 -5.84
N GLU A 28 -2.13 -9.81 -6.99
CA GLU A 28 -1.23 -10.45 -7.95
C GLU A 28 -0.06 -9.52 -8.31
N GLY A 29 1.13 -10.08 -8.50
CA GLY A 29 2.35 -9.33 -8.79
C GLY A 29 3.00 -8.68 -7.57
N PHE A 30 2.42 -8.77 -6.38
CA PHE A 30 2.93 -8.10 -5.17
C PHE A 30 4.41 -8.35 -4.92
N MET A 31 4.88 -9.60 -4.93
CA MET A 31 6.29 -9.92 -4.62
C MET A 31 7.25 -9.34 -5.64
N GLU A 32 6.89 -9.40 -6.94
CA GLU A 32 7.71 -8.85 -8.02
C GLU A 32 7.82 -7.33 -7.89
N GLU A 33 6.69 -6.64 -7.75
CA GLU A 33 6.65 -5.18 -7.71
C GLU A 33 7.26 -4.61 -6.43
N ALA A 34 7.00 -5.24 -5.28
CA ALA A 34 7.59 -4.83 -4.02
C ALA A 34 9.12 -5.01 -4.01
N THR A 35 9.64 -6.10 -4.54
CA THR A 35 11.10 -6.32 -4.63
C THR A 35 11.74 -5.42 -5.68
N SER A 36 11.10 -5.23 -6.83
CA SER A 36 11.57 -4.32 -7.88
C SER A 36 11.76 -2.91 -7.34
N GLU A 37 10.76 -2.32 -6.73
CA GLU A 37 10.85 -0.94 -6.26
C GLU A 37 11.76 -0.78 -5.03
N ASN A 38 11.70 -1.70 -4.06
CA ASN A 38 12.45 -1.54 -2.82
C ASN A 38 13.89 -2.06 -2.88
N ILE A 39 14.21 -2.99 -3.78
CA ILE A 39 15.57 -3.51 -3.93
C ILE A 39 16.26 -2.82 -5.10
N MET A 40 15.67 -2.85 -6.29
CA MET A 40 16.33 -2.35 -7.50
C MET A 40 16.52 -0.82 -7.46
N VAL A 41 15.53 -0.07 -6.99
CA VAL A 41 15.59 1.39 -6.90
C VAL A 41 15.67 1.91 -5.46
N GLY A 42 15.84 1.04 -4.48
CA GLY A 42 15.84 1.37 -3.05
C GLY A 42 16.85 2.46 -2.67
N THR A 43 18.04 2.47 -3.28
CA THR A 43 19.03 3.52 -3.06
C THR A 43 18.54 4.90 -3.54
N ALA A 44 17.85 4.96 -4.68
CA ALA A 44 17.28 6.21 -5.18
C ALA A 44 16.13 6.68 -4.28
N MET A 45 15.28 5.76 -3.79
CA MET A 45 14.24 6.06 -2.81
C MET A 45 14.82 6.61 -1.50
N ALA A 46 15.86 5.98 -0.97
CA ALA A 46 16.54 6.43 0.25
C ALA A 46 17.09 7.85 0.11
N ARG A 47 17.77 8.14 -1.00
CA ARG A 47 18.26 9.51 -1.28
C ARG A 47 17.12 10.52 -1.36
N ARG A 48 16.05 10.21 -2.07
CA ARG A 48 14.89 11.09 -2.18
C ARG A 48 14.28 11.37 -0.81
N SER A 49 14.17 10.36 0.04
CA SER A 49 13.56 10.49 1.36
C SER A 49 14.32 11.45 2.29
N LEU A 50 15.63 11.58 2.14
CA LEU A 50 16.42 12.57 2.88
C LEU A 50 15.92 13.99 2.61
N TYR A 51 15.65 14.31 1.36
CA TYR A 51 15.15 15.63 0.95
C TYR A 51 13.67 15.80 1.27
N GLN A 52 12.87 14.77 1.01
CA GLN A 52 11.42 14.84 1.20
C GLN A 52 11.04 15.02 2.68
N PHE A 53 11.71 14.31 3.57
CA PHE A 53 11.40 14.30 5.00
C PHE A 53 12.34 15.16 5.84
N GLY A 54 13.35 15.78 5.22
CA GLY A 54 14.29 16.66 5.90
C GLY A 54 15.06 15.98 7.02
N ARG A 55 15.41 14.71 6.89
CA ARG A 55 16.01 13.88 7.95
C ARG A 55 17.33 14.45 8.50
N ASP A 56 18.11 15.06 7.64
CA ASP A 56 19.42 15.61 7.99
C ASP A 56 19.34 17.06 8.52
N LEU A 57 18.15 17.64 8.54
CA LEU A 57 17.93 18.98 9.07
C LEU A 57 17.79 18.94 10.59
N PRO A 58 18.29 19.96 11.30
CA PRO A 58 18.16 20.04 12.75
C PRO A 58 16.67 20.17 13.15
N ARG A 59 16.29 19.54 14.25
CA ARG A 59 14.93 19.55 14.79
C ARG A 59 14.63 20.87 15.50
N ASN A 60 14.24 21.88 14.74
CA ASN A 60 13.86 23.21 15.23
C ASN A 60 13.02 23.96 14.20
N ALA A 61 12.54 25.13 14.56
CA ALA A 61 11.65 25.94 13.70
C ALA A 61 12.27 26.41 12.36
N LYS A 62 13.60 26.39 12.22
CA LYS A 62 14.31 26.73 10.97
C LYS A 62 14.75 25.51 10.15
N GLY A 63 14.63 24.32 10.72
CA GLY A 63 15.01 23.05 10.11
C GLY A 63 13.80 22.16 9.86
N ASN A 64 13.79 21.00 10.50
CA ASN A 64 12.71 20.03 10.39
C ASN A 64 11.74 20.18 11.57
N VAL A 65 10.54 20.70 11.32
CA VAL A 65 9.45 20.81 12.30
C VAL A 65 8.67 19.50 12.38
N ASP A 66 8.32 18.93 11.20
CA ASP A 66 7.76 17.60 11.02
C ASP A 66 8.05 17.09 9.60
N THR A 67 7.58 15.89 9.29
CA THR A 67 7.83 15.21 8.00
C THR A 67 6.71 15.38 6.98
N GLY A 68 5.62 16.06 7.33
CA GLY A 68 4.37 16.06 6.56
C GLY A 68 3.50 14.82 6.78
N LEU A 69 4.07 13.77 7.41
CA LEU A 69 3.39 12.53 7.80
C LEU A 69 3.29 12.39 9.34
N GLY A 70 3.68 13.42 10.05
CA GLY A 70 3.76 13.46 11.50
C GLY A 70 5.13 13.96 11.98
N LYS A 71 5.43 13.79 13.25
CA LYS A 71 6.67 14.32 13.85
C LYS A 71 7.92 13.66 13.30
N ASP A 72 7.83 12.40 12.94
CA ASP A 72 8.91 11.65 12.31
C ASP A 72 8.35 10.48 11.50
N VAL A 73 9.13 9.99 10.56
CA VAL A 73 8.84 8.73 9.88
C VAL A 73 9.26 7.59 10.81
N ALA A 74 8.42 6.58 10.95
CA ALA A 74 8.75 5.39 11.72
C ALA A 74 9.94 4.65 11.07
N TYR A 75 10.97 4.37 11.86
CA TYR A 75 12.13 3.59 11.44
C TYR A 75 12.20 2.31 12.25
N GLY A 76 12.60 1.24 11.58
CA GLY A 76 12.74 -0.07 12.19
C GLY A 76 13.21 -1.10 11.17
N THR A 77 13.11 -2.36 11.54
CA THR A 77 13.38 -3.46 10.61
C THR A 77 12.22 -3.59 9.64
N ILE A 78 12.51 -3.41 8.36
CA ILE A 78 11.55 -3.62 7.28
C ILE A 78 11.68 -5.07 6.82
N GLY A 79 10.54 -5.76 6.71
CA GLY A 79 10.46 -7.12 6.22
C GLY A 79 9.46 -7.26 5.08
N ILE A 80 9.59 -8.34 4.34
CA ILE A 80 8.61 -8.76 3.35
C ILE A 80 8.32 -10.24 3.54
N THR A 81 7.07 -10.61 3.37
CA THR A 81 6.62 -12.01 3.45
C THR A 81 5.77 -12.33 2.25
N ALA A 82 6.01 -13.50 1.66
CA ALA A 82 5.19 -13.96 0.55
C ALA A 82 3.74 -14.15 0.99
N PRO A 83 2.76 -13.58 0.26
CA PRO A 83 1.36 -13.80 0.55
C PRO A 83 0.99 -15.28 0.38
N ASN A 84 -0.02 -15.72 1.12
CA ASN A 84 -0.60 -17.05 0.99
C ASN A 84 -2.04 -17.04 0.46
N LEU A 85 -2.58 -15.84 0.24
CA LEU A 85 -3.83 -15.58 -0.46
C LEU A 85 -3.62 -14.44 -1.47
N LEU A 86 -3.59 -14.79 -2.76
CA LEU A 86 -3.44 -13.84 -3.84
C LEU A 86 -4.79 -13.40 -4.41
N ILE A 87 -4.93 -12.11 -4.63
CA ILE A 87 -6.09 -11.51 -5.30
C ILE A 87 -5.75 -11.35 -6.79
N GLU A 88 -6.14 -12.35 -7.57
CA GLU A 88 -5.86 -12.42 -9.02
C GLU A 88 -7.02 -11.87 -9.87
N LYS A 89 -8.25 -11.96 -9.34
CA LYS A 89 -9.45 -11.52 -10.07
C LYS A 89 -9.72 -10.05 -9.77
N ALA A 90 -10.40 -9.38 -10.71
CA ALA A 90 -10.85 -8.00 -10.53
C ALA A 90 -11.69 -7.82 -9.26
N VAL A 91 -12.53 -8.82 -8.93
CA VAL A 91 -13.31 -8.87 -7.69
C VAL A 91 -13.13 -10.26 -7.07
N HIS A 92 -12.76 -10.30 -5.80
CA HIS A 92 -12.45 -11.53 -5.08
C HIS A 92 -13.09 -11.52 -3.68
N PRO A 93 -14.27 -12.15 -3.51
CA PRO A 93 -14.84 -12.33 -2.19
C PRO A 93 -14.07 -13.39 -1.40
N ALA A 94 -13.84 -13.14 -0.13
CA ALA A 94 -13.21 -14.11 0.78
C ALA A 94 -13.71 -13.91 2.22
N SER A 95 -13.74 -14.98 2.99
CA SER A 95 -14.01 -14.90 4.43
C SER A 95 -12.73 -15.18 5.21
N VAL A 96 -12.38 -14.26 6.09
CA VAL A 96 -11.19 -14.35 6.94
C VAL A 96 -11.64 -14.19 8.39
N ASP A 97 -11.41 -15.21 9.20
CA ASP A 97 -11.79 -15.27 10.61
C ASP A 97 -13.28 -14.90 10.86
N GLY A 98 -14.16 -15.37 9.99
CA GLY A 98 -15.60 -15.12 10.07
C GLY A 98 -16.05 -13.73 9.59
N VAL A 99 -15.13 -12.89 9.11
CA VAL A 99 -15.43 -11.60 8.49
C VAL A 99 -15.43 -11.74 6.96
N ASN A 100 -16.46 -11.24 6.30
CA ASN A 100 -16.57 -11.29 4.85
C ASN A 100 -15.95 -10.04 4.23
N PHE A 101 -14.94 -10.26 3.39
CA PHE A 101 -14.27 -9.24 2.59
C PHE A 101 -14.66 -9.36 1.12
N VAL A 102 -14.65 -8.24 0.43
CA VAL A 102 -14.63 -8.21 -1.03
C VAL A 102 -13.40 -7.41 -1.43
N PHE A 103 -12.40 -8.10 -1.98
CA PHE A 103 -11.18 -7.48 -2.48
C PHE A 103 -11.35 -7.07 -3.95
N TYR A 104 -10.80 -5.93 -4.32
CA TYR A 104 -10.80 -5.39 -5.68
C TYR A 104 -9.35 -5.20 -6.11
N ASN A 105 -8.96 -5.87 -7.18
CA ASN A 105 -7.62 -5.73 -7.75
C ASN A 105 -7.58 -4.50 -8.66
N VAL A 106 -6.73 -3.52 -8.33
CA VAL A 106 -6.68 -2.21 -8.99
C VAL A 106 -5.25 -1.84 -9.45
N PRO A 107 -4.56 -2.72 -10.21
CA PRO A 107 -3.17 -2.54 -10.55
C PRO A 107 -2.91 -1.37 -11.50
N GLY A 108 -1.73 -0.75 -11.36
CA GLY A 108 -1.17 0.16 -12.33
C GLY A 108 -1.70 1.58 -12.28
N ALA A 109 -2.52 1.92 -11.29
CA ALA A 109 -2.92 3.30 -11.01
C ALA A 109 -1.88 3.97 -10.11
N GLU A 110 -2.04 3.93 -8.79
CA GLU A 110 -1.07 4.47 -7.85
C GLU A 110 0.16 3.57 -7.72
N CYS A 111 -0.05 2.28 -7.68
CA CYS A 111 0.97 1.25 -7.53
C CYS A 111 0.82 0.16 -8.61
N PRO A 112 1.90 -0.47 -9.08
CA PRO A 112 1.80 -1.55 -10.07
C PRO A 112 0.98 -2.75 -9.60
N ALA A 113 1.07 -3.12 -8.32
CA ALA A 113 0.27 -4.15 -7.68
C ALA A 113 -0.45 -3.53 -6.49
N GLU A 114 -1.76 -3.34 -6.60
CA GLU A 114 -2.57 -2.66 -5.61
C GLU A 114 -3.96 -3.29 -5.52
N MET A 115 -4.54 -3.26 -4.34
CA MET A 115 -5.92 -3.67 -4.09
C MET A 115 -6.60 -2.73 -3.13
N THR A 116 -7.91 -2.62 -3.28
CA THR A 116 -8.83 -2.03 -2.29
C THR A 116 -9.72 -3.14 -1.74
N PHE A 117 -10.46 -2.88 -0.68
CA PHE A 117 -11.42 -3.86 -0.18
C PHE A 117 -12.61 -3.23 0.53
N SER A 118 -13.68 -4.00 0.63
CA SER A 118 -14.82 -3.66 1.47
C SER A 118 -15.11 -4.77 2.48
N ILE A 119 -15.72 -4.39 3.60
CA ILE A 119 -16.34 -5.28 4.58
C ILE A 119 -17.83 -4.89 4.64
N PRO A 120 -18.68 -5.50 3.82
CA PRO A 120 -20.06 -5.05 3.63
C PRO A 120 -20.88 -5.02 4.93
N GLU A 121 -20.72 -6.00 5.80
CA GLU A 121 -21.44 -6.06 7.09
C GLU A 121 -21.05 -4.91 8.04
N LYS A 122 -19.87 -4.32 7.84
CA LYS A 122 -19.38 -3.18 8.62
C LYS A 122 -19.57 -1.85 7.92
N LYS A 123 -20.12 -1.85 6.68
CA LYS A 123 -20.24 -0.67 5.81
C LYS A 123 -18.91 0.07 5.63
N LEU A 124 -17.83 -0.70 5.57
CA LEU A 124 -16.45 -0.18 5.48
C LEU A 124 -15.91 -0.41 4.08
N TYR A 125 -15.20 0.60 3.57
CA TYR A 125 -14.41 0.50 2.36
C TYR A 125 -13.02 1.07 2.62
N ASP A 126 -11.99 0.30 2.32
CA ASP A 126 -10.59 0.72 2.34
C ASP A 126 -10.13 0.97 0.91
N GLY A 127 -9.86 2.22 0.61
CA GLY A 127 -9.47 2.68 -0.73
C GLY A 127 -7.97 2.64 -1.00
N ALA A 128 -7.17 2.15 -0.06
CA ALA A 128 -5.69 2.17 -0.13
C ALA A 128 -5.18 3.57 -0.50
N GLU A 129 -4.09 3.68 -1.26
CA GLU A 129 -3.58 4.96 -1.76
C GLU A 129 -4.24 5.40 -3.08
N ASN A 130 -5.09 4.56 -3.67
CA ASN A 130 -5.84 4.90 -4.86
C ASN A 130 -6.90 5.98 -4.60
N MET A 131 -7.55 5.91 -3.43
CA MET A 131 -8.63 6.81 -3.04
C MET A 131 -8.08 8.00 -2.25
N SER A 132 -7.56 8.98 -2.95
CA SER A 132 -7.06 10.22 -2.36
C SER A 132 -7.79 11.44 -2.92
N GLN A 133 -7.77 12.54 -2.18
CA GLN A 133 -8.42 13.80 -2.62
C GLN A 133 -7.79 14.40 -3.88
N GLN A 134 -6.57 14.00 -4.18
CA GLN A 134 -5.82 14.48 -5.34
C GLN A 134 -5.23 13.29 -6.08
N MET A 135 -5.21 13.36 -7.40
CA MET A 135 -4.50 12.35 -8.18
C MET A 135 -3.02 12.33 -7.79
N HIS A 136 -2.50 11.12 -7.59
CA HIS A 136 -1.07 10.89 -7.35
C HIS A 136 -0.20 11.37 -8.51
N ASN A 137 1.12 11.52 -8.28
CA ASN A 137 2.04 11.82 -9.36
C ASN A 137 2.06 10.67 -10.39
N LEU A 138 2.26 10.99 -11.65
CA LEU A 138 2.28 10.00 -12.74
C LEU A 138 3.68 9.44 -13.00
N LEU A 139 4.71 10.25 -12.78
CA LEU A 139 6.10 9.89 -13.01
C LEU A 139 6.92 10.03 -11.72
N PRO A 140 7.01 8.97 -10.91
CA PRO A 140 7.86 9.00 -9.72
C PRO A 140 9.33 9.04 -10.12
N VAL A 141 9.98 10.19 -9.92
CA VAL A 141 11.38 10.41 -10.35
C VAL A 141 12.42 9.55 -9.63
N ARG A 142 12.02 8.79 -8.64
CA ARG A 142 12.86 7.81 -7.93
C ARG A 142 13.14 6.53 -8.74
N GLY A 143 12.55 6.38 -9.92
CA GLY A 143 12.70 5.19 -10.77
C GLY A 143 11.57 4.16 -10.65
N ALA A 144 10.49 4.47 -9.96
CA ALA A 144 9.27 3.64 -9.97
C ALA A 144 8.61 3.67 -11.36
N LYS A 145 7.77 2.66 -11.64
CA LYS A 145 7.01 2.58 -12.88
C LYS A 145 6.10 3.79 -13.06
N VAL A 146 5.89 4.20 -14.31
CA VAL A 146 4.93 5.25 -14.66
C VAL A 146 3.52 4.79 -14.32
N ARG A 147 2.75 5.68 -13.72
CA ARG A 147 1.38 5.45 -13.28
C ARG A 147 0.38 5.85 -14.38
N ASP A 148 -0.74 5.15 -14.43
CA ASP A 148 -1.75 5.32 -15.48
C ASP A 148 -2.94 6.14 -14.96
N ALA A 149 -3.03 7.41 -15.42
CA ALA A 149 -4.10 8.32 -15.03
C ALA A 149 -5.50 7.84 -15.49
N LEU A 150 -5.59 7.18 -16.64
CA LEU A 150 -6.85 6.66 -17.15
C LEU A 150 -7.34 5.48 -16.29
N ARG A 151 -6.44 4.57 -15.92
CA ARG A 151 -6.78 3.50 -14.98
C ARG A 151 -7.23 4.06 -13.64
N TRP A 152 -6.51 5.03 -13.11
CA TRP A 152 -6.90 5.70 -11.87
C TRP A 152 -8.31 6.27 -11.96
N SER A 153 -8.64 7.02 -13.00
CA SER A 153 -9.97 7.57 -13.23
C SER A 153 -11.06 6.48 -13.27
N ASN A 154 -10.78 5.38 -13.98
CA ASN A 154 -11.72 4.25 -14.06
C ASN A 154 -11.93 3.57 -12.69
N TYR A 155 -10.88 3.45 -11.88
CA TYR A 155 -11.00 2.89 -10.53
C TYR A 155 -11.76 3.83 -9.58
N MET A 156 -11.61 5.16 -9.75
CA MET A 156 -12.45 6.13 -9.02
C MET A 156 -13.93 5.94 -9.33
N GLU A 157 -14.26 5.79 -10.62
CA GLU A 157 -15.65 5.56 -11.04
C GLU A 157 -16.19 4.23 -10.49
N GLN A 158 -15.41 3.15 -10.54
CA GLN A 158 -15.78 1.88 -9.92
C GLN A 158 -15.96 2.01 -8.40
N ALA A 159 -15.10 2.77 -7.72
CA ALA A 159 -15.20 2.97 -6.28
C ALA A 159 -16.50 3.67 -5.87
N LEU A 160 -17.04 4.59 -6.68
CA LEU A 160 -18.34 5.20 -6.41
C LEU A 160 -19.46 4.16 -6.33
N GLU A 161 -19.38 3.09 -7.13
CA GLU A 161 -20.30 1.97 -7.04
C GLU A 161 -20.02 1.06 -5.83
N GLN A 162 -18.75 0.77 -5.58
CA GLN A 162 -18.31 -0.11 -4.49
C GLN A 162 -18.59 0.49 -3.10
N THR A 163 -18.58 1.82 -3.00
CA THR A 163 -18.82 2.54 -1.75
C THR A 163 -20.30 2.87 -1.49
N LYS A 164 -21.21 2.46 -2.37
CA LYS A 164 -22.64 2.63 -2.12
C LYS A 164 -23.05 1.92 -0.82
N GLY A 165 -23.44 2.72 0.17
CA GLY A 165 -23.81 2.24 1.50
C GLY A 165 -22.63 2.09 2.48
N ALA A 166 -21.42 2.43 2.11
CA ALA A 166 -20.33 2.58 3.07
C ALA A 166 -20.55 3.82 3.95
N GLU A 167 -20.12 3.72 5.19
CA GLU A 167 -20.19 4.83 6.18
C GLU A 167 -18.78 5.22 6.66
N ILE A 168 -17.78 4.35 6.42
CA ILE A 168 -16.37 4.52 6.76
C ILE A 168 -15.53 4.12 5.56
#